data_8b7218c9b1ed5384b81f2a13c248e752
#
_entry.id   8b7218c9b1ed5384b81f2a13c248e752
#
_cell.length_a   1.000
_cell.length_b   1.000
_cell.length_c   1.000
_cell.angle_alpha   90.00
_cell.angle_beta   90.00
_cell.angle_gamma   90.00
#
_symmetry.space_group_name_H-M   'P 1'
#
loop_
_entity.id
_entity.type
_entity.pdbx_description
1 polymer ?
#
loop_
_entity_poly.entity_id
_entity_poly.type
_entity_poly.pdbx_seq_one_letter_code
_entity_poly.pdbx_strand_id
1 'polypeptide(L)'
;MTFSPQEALQRTIEHREIFFDEMVDLMRQIMRGEVSPVMTAAILTGLRVKKETIGEIAGAATVMRELALAVPVEDKAHLVDIVGTGGDGSHTFNISTCAMFVVSAAGAKVAKHGNRSVSSKSGSADAVEALGAVIDLTPDEVARAITKTGIGFMFAPMHHPAMKVVAPVRREMGVRTIFNILGPLTNPVGATNVLMGVFHPDLVGIQARVLRELGAERALVVWGRDNMDEISLGAGTLVGELRDGKVREYEIHPEDFGIAMSASRNLKVESPEESIAMLRGVLDNQPGPALDIVALNAGAALYVAGVADSIADGLARARAVLADGSARSRMEQYVAATRRIRGAV
;
A
#
# COMPACT_ATOMS: atom_id res chain seq x y z
N MET A 1 23.77 20.42 15.27
CA MET A 1 23.65 21.44 14.18
C MET A 1 22.53 21.00 13.27
N THR A 2 21.65 21.89 12.88
CA THR A 2 20.58 21.58 11.93
C THR A 2 21.18 21.37 10.54
N PHE A 3 20.83 20.30 9.85
CA PHE A 3 21.34 20.02 8.52
C PHE A 3 20.78 21.04 7.51
N SER A 4 21.65 21.66 6.71
CA SER A 4 21.22 22.77 5.85
C SER A 4 20.61 22.29 4.53
N PRO A 5 19.51 22.90 4.06
CA PRO A 5 18.91 22.57 2.76
C PRO A 5 19.89 22.79 1.58
N GLN A 6 20.80 23.76 1.69
CA GLN A 6 21.83 24.03 0.68
C GLN A 6 22.85 22.88 0.60
N GLU A 7 23.26 22.34 1.75
CA GLU A 7 24.14 21.17 1.78
C GLU A 7 23.43 19.93 1.25
N ALA A 8 22.15 19.76 1.59
CA ALA A 8 21.34 18.68 1.03
C ALA A 8 21.31 18.73 -0.50
N LEU A 9 21.02 19.92 -1.07
CA LEU A 9 21.02 20.12 -2.52
C LEU A 9 22.40 19.83 -3.12
N GLN A 10 23.47 20.33 -2.52
CA GLN A 10 24.84 20.10 -3.00
C GLN A 10 25.16 18.61 -3.03
N ARG A 11 24.82 17.85 -1.99
CA ARG A 11 25.05 16.39 -1.96
C ARG A 11 24.27 15.66 -3.06
N THR A 12 23.02 16.05 -3.32
CA THR A 12 22.24 15.42 -4.40
C THR A 12 22.86 15.67 -5.77
N ILE A 13 23.37 16.89 -6.03
CA ILE A 13 24.08 17.27 -7.26
C ILE A 13 25.38 16.44 -7.43
N GLU A 14 26.09 16.20 -6.32
CA GLU A 14 27.34 15.44 -6.30
C GLU A 14 27.12 13.92 -6.25
N HIS A 15 25.88 13.44 -6.35
CA HIS A 15 25.50 12.02 -6.17
C HIS A 15 25.95 11.41 -4.84
N ARG A 16 26.05 12.22 -3.79
CA ARG A 16 26.39 11.80 -2.43
C ARG A 16 25.14 11.53 -1.62
N GLU A 17 25.23 10.61 -0.70
CA GLU A 17 24.16 10.26 0.22
C GLU A 17 23.91 11.35 1.25
N ILE A 18 22.63 11.60 1.55
CA ILE A 18 22.17 12.29 2.75
C ILE A 18 21.94 11.20 3.80
N PHE A 19 22.72 11.18 4.88
CA PHE A 19 22.60 10.14 5.89
C PHE A 19 21.25 10.17 6.60
N PHE A 20 20.86 9.05 7.20
CA PHE A 20 19.55 8.86 7.82
C PHE A 20 19.13 10.02 8.73
N ASP A 21 19.97 10.40 9.73
CA ASP A 21 19.65 11.46 10.68
C ASP A 21 19.54 12.85 10.00
N GLU A 22 20.37 13.10 9.00
CA GLU A 22 20.33 14.32 8.21
C GLU A 22 19.07 14.38 7.35
N MET A 23 18.65 13.25 6.80
CA MET A 23 17.40 13.15 6.04
C MET A 23 16.18 13.33 6.93
N VAL A 24 16.20 12.80 8.14
CA VAL A 24 15.17 13.06 9.17
C VAL A 24 15.06 14.56 9.46
N ASP A 25 16.19 15.24 9.70
CA ASP A 25 16.19 16.68 9.98
C ASP A 25 15.69 17.49 8.77
N LEU A 26 16.19 17.18 7.57
CA LEU A 26 15.74 17.81 6.32
C LEU A 26 14.23 17.66 6.08
N MET A 27 13.73 16.44 6.23
CA MET A 27 12.31 16.17 6.02
C MET A 27 11.42 16.88 7.03
N ARG A 28 11.84 16.99 8.30
CA ARG A 28 11.11 17.81 9.29
C ARG A 28 11.04 19.27 8.88
N GLN A 29 12.13 19.86 8.40
CA GLN A 29 12.15 21.21 7.90
C GLN A 29 11.20 21.39 6.69
N ILE A 30 11.27 20.49 5.71
CA ILE A 30 10.38 20.51 4.54
C ILE A 30 8.91 20.42 4.96
N MET A 31 8.58 19.44 5.80
CA MET A 31 7.19 19.17 6.20
C MET A 31 6.60 20.25 7.14
N ARG A 32 7.45 21.07 7.78
CA ARG A 32 7.04 22.28 8.54
C ARG A 32 6.94 23.53 7.69
N GLY A 33 7.35 23.48 6.41
CA GLY A 33 7.37 24.64 5.52
C GLY A 33 8.52 25.61 5.79
N GLU A 34 9.56 25.16 6.48
CA GLU A 34 10.76 25.95 6.78
C GLU A 34 11.71 26.06 5.57
N VAL A 35 11.55 25.15 4.59
CA VAL A 35 12.29 25.15 3.32
C VAL A 35 11.41 25.73 2.22
N SER A 36 11.95 26.69 1.46
CA SER A 36 11.19 27.34 0.39
C SER A 36 10.74 26.33 -0.69
N PRO A 37 9.61 26.59 -1.38
CA PRO A 37 9.12 25.73 -2.46
C PRO A 37 10.16 25.45 -3.55
N VAL A 38 10.94 26.47 -3.93
CA VAL A 38 12.01 26.35 -4.94
C VAL A 38 13.12 25.41 -4.47
N MET A 39 13.56 25.55 -3.22
CA MET A 39 14.60 24.69 -2.65
C MET A 39 14.07 23.27 -2.47
N THR A 40 12.83 23.11 -2.02
CA THR A 40 12.17 21.81 -1.90
C THR A 40 12.11 21.11 -3.25
N ALA A 41 11.65 21.78 -4.31
CA ALA A 41 11.61 21.21 -5.65
C ALA A 41 13.00 20.80 -6.16
N ALA A 42 14.02 21.64 -5.93
CA ALA A 42 15.40 21.36 -6.33
C ALA A 42 15.94 20.10 -5.62
N ILE A 43 15.75 19.98 -4.31
CA ILE A 43 16.18 18.80 -3.52
C ILE A 43 15.43 17.54 -3.98
N LEU A 44 14.11 17.61 -4.16
CA LEU A 44 13.32 16.47 -4.63
C LEU A 44 13.75 16.00 -6.02
N THR A 45 14.10 16.94 -6.90
CA THR A 45 14.64 16.62 -8.23
C THR A 45 16.02 15.97 -8.11
N GLY A 46 16.89 16.53 -7.28
CA GLY A 46 18.23 16.00 -7.05
C GLY A 46 18.20 14.57 -6.48
N LEU A 47 17.36 14.30 -5.47
CA LEU A 47 17.14 12.96 -4.92
C LEU A 47 16.70 11.98 -6.02
N ARG A 48 15.73 12.38 -6.84
CA ARG A 48 15.20 11.54 -7.93
C ARG A 48 16.24 11.24 -8.98
N VAL A 49 17.07 12.21 -9.37
CA VAL A 49 18.15 12.05 -10.39
C VAL A 49 19.28 11.18 -9.85
N LYS A 50 19.66 11.41 -8.59
CA LYS A 50 20.69 10.63 -7.90
C LYS A 50 20.25 9.18 -7.67
N LYS A 51 18.97 8.91 -7.56
CA LYS A 51 18.28 7.75 -6.97
C LYS A 51 18.46 7.69 -5.46
N GLU A 52 17.35 7.59 -4.78
CA GLU A 52 17.29 7.60 -3.31
C GLU A 52 17.90 6.32 -2.73
N THR A 53 18.68 6.46 -1.67
CA THR A 53 19.24 5.31 -0.91
C THR A 53 18.23 4.79 0.10
N ILE A 54 18.48 3.59 0.63
CA ILE A 54 17.66 2.97 1.69
C ILE A 54 17.59 3.90 2.92
N GLY A 55 18.73 4.49 3.33
CA GLY A 55 18.81 5.42 4.47
C GLY A 55 17.98 6.68 4.24
N GLU A 56 18.03 7.27 3.04
CA GLU A 56 17.24 8.45 2.68
C GLU A 56 15.74 8.15 2.69
N ILE A 57 15.31 7.04 2.11
CA ILE A 57 13.89 6.65 2.11
C ILE A 57 13.41 6.36 3.53
N ALA A 58 14.20 5.63 4.33
CA ALA A 58 13.86 5.31 5.71
C ALA A 58 13.77 6.55 6.58
N GLY A 59 14.72 7.49 6.46
CA GLY A 59 14.69 8.77 7.18
C GLY A 59 13.46 9.60 6.84
N ALA A 60 13.14 9.72 5.54
CA ALA A 60 11.95 10.43 5.09
C ALA A 60 10.65 9.77 5.59
N ALA A 61 10.55 8.44 5.51
CA ALA A 61 9.39 7.68 6.00
C ALA A 61 9.21 7.82 7.52
N THR A 62 10.30 7.86 8.29
CA THR A 62 10.26 8.08 9.74
C THR A 62 9.56 9.38 10.09
N VAL A 63 9.90 10.49 9.43
CA VAL A 63 9.25 11.79 9.67
C VAL A 63 7.79 11.76 9.24
N MET A 64 7.47 11.10 8.13
CA MET A 64 6.09 10.96 7.68
C MET A 64 5.23 10.18 8.69
N ARG A 65 5.80 9.13 9.34
CA ARG A 65 5.14 8.38 10.43
C ARG A 65 4.96 9.23 11.69
N GLU A 66 5.98 10.01 12.07
CA GLU A 66 5.93 10.92 13.22
C GLU A 66 4.81 11.98 13.08
N LEU A 67 4.59 12.47 11.86
CA LEU A 67 3.62 13.52 11.57
C LEU A 67 2.23 12.99 11.20
N ALA A 68 2.07 11.67 11.09
CA ALA A 68 0.79 11.04 10.83
C ALA A 68 -0.12 11.07 12.08
N LEU A 69 -1.42 11.18 11.84
CA LEU A 69 -2.41 10.97 12.89
C LEU A 69 -2.52 9.47 13.17
N ALA A 70 -1.92 9.04 14.27
CA ALA A 70 -1.85 7.63 14.64
C ALA A 70 -3.25 7.06 14.93
N VAL A 71 -3.49 5.83 14.45
CA VAL A 71 -4.72 5.08 14.70
C VAL A 71 -4.47 4.11 15.87
N PRO A 72 -5.17 4.27 17.01
CA PRO A 72 -4.88 3.53 18.23
C PRO A 72 -5.54 2.13 18.21
N VAL A 73 -4.86 1.15 17.59
CA VAL A 73 -5.27 -0.25 17.61
C VAL A 73 -4.47 -1.00 18.68
N GLU A 74 -5.16 -1.54 19.68
CA GLU A 74 -4.53 -2.27 20.78
C GLU A 74 -4.04 -3.65 20.35
N ASP A 75 -4.93 -4.44 19.72
CA ASP A 75 -4.61 -5.78 19.26
C ASP A 75 -4.22 -5.78 17.79
N LYS A 76 -2.90 -5.84 17.54
CA LYS A 76 -2.29 -5.91 16.22
C LYS A 76 -1.94 -7.33 15.77
N ALA A 77 -2.38 -8.36 16.50
CA ALA A 77 -2.15 -9.74 16.07
C ALA A 77 -2.75 -9.97 14.67
N HIS A 78 -1.94 -10.52 13.77
CA HIS A 78 -2.29 -10.78 12.37
C HIS A 78 -2.79 -9.54 11.60
N LEU A 79 -2.37 -8.34 12.04
CA LEU A 79 -2.68 -7.11 11.32
C LEU A 79 -1.74 -6.95 10.12
N VAL A 80 -2.31 -6.69 8.95
CA VAL A 80 -1.56 -6.49 7.70
C VAL A 80 -2.02 -5.24 6.97
N ASP A 81 -1.07 -4.52 6.36
CA ASP A 81 -1.36 -3.53 5.31
C ASP A 81 -1.24 -4.20 3.94
N ILE A 82 -2.23 -3.95 3.09
CA ILE A 82 -2.23 -4.37 1.68
C ILE A 82 -2.23 -3.10 0.85
N VAL A 83 -1.07 -2.69 0.39
CA VAL A 83 -0.84 -1.36 -0.18
C VAL A 83 -0.03 -1.44 -1.47
N GLY A 84 -0.16 -0.44 -2.34
CA GLY A 84 0.68 -0.28 -3.52
C GLY A 84 1.17 1.15 -3.65
N THR A 85 2.26 1.33 -4.38
CA THR A 85 2.73 2.67 -4.75
C THR A 85 1.78 3.34 -5.72
N GLY A 86 0.98 2.56 -6.43
CA GLY A 86 0.19 3.02 -7.55
C GLY A 86 1.06 3.50 -8.72
N GLY A 87 0.40 4.03 -9.75
CA GLY A 87 1.12 4.63 -10.88
C GLY A 87 1.81 3.63 -11.81
N ASP A 88 1.45 2.36 -11.73
CA ASP A 88 1.96 1.26 -12.56
C ASP A 88 1.46 1.34 -14.03
N GLY A 89 0.37 2.07 -14.27
CA GLY A 89 -0.24 2.21 -15.60
C GLY A 89 -1.01 0.97 -16.07
N SER A 90 -1.25 0.01 -15.19
CA SER A 90 -1.95 -1.25 -15.55
C SER A 90 -3.45 -1.04 -15.79
N HIS A 91 -4.05 -0.02 -15.17
CA HIS A 91 -5.50 0.28 -15.25
C HIS A 91 -6.40 -0.90 -14.89
N THR A 92 -5.96 -1.76 -13.98
CA THR A 92 -6.76 -2.88 -13.50
C THR A 92 -7.85 -2.43 -12.52
N PHE A 93 -8.82 -3.31 -12.29
CA PHE A 93 -9.76 -3.10 -11.19
C PHE A 93 -9.04 -3.11 -9.83
N ASN A 94 -9.74 -2.72 -8.76
CA ASN A 94 -9.13 -2.55 -7.44
C ASN A 94 -8.86 -3.90 -6.74
N ILE A 95 -7.83 -4.63 -7.20
CA ILE A 95 -7.45 -5.98 -6.75
C ILE A 95 -7.17 -6.00 -5.25
N SER A 96 -6.24 -5.16 -4.77
CA SER A 96 -5.87 -5.09 -3.35
C SER A 96 -7.02 -4.65 -2.44
N THR A 97 -7.94 -3.81 -2.94
CA THR A 97 -9.15 -3.42 -2.20
C THR A 97 -10.14 -4.59 -2.10
N CYS A 98 -10.28 -5.40 -3.15
CA CYS A 98 -11.07 -6.62 -3.10
C CYS A 98 -10.45 -7.64 -2.14
N ALA A 99 -9.13 -7.85 -2.23
CA ALA A 99 -8.37 -8.75 -1.36
C ALA A 99 -8.53 -8.42 0.13
N MET A 100 -8.69 -7.15 0.49
CA MET A 100 -8.92 -6.70 1.87
C MET A 100 -10.08 -7.43 2.55
N PHE A 101 -11.19 -7.64 1.85
CA PHE A 101 -12.36 -8.33 2.38
C PHE A 101 -12.12 -9.83 2.52
N VAL A 102 -11.41 -10.43 1.56
CA VAL A 102 -11.04 -11.86 1.56
C VAL A 102 -10.09 -12.15 2.72
N VAL A 103 -9.05 -11.35 2.87
CA VAL A 103 -8.03 -11.47 3.93
C VAL A 103 -8.67 -11.35 5.32
N SER A 104 -9.58 -10.40 5.49
CA SER A 104 -10.28 -10.23 6.76
C SER A 104 -11.26 -11.37 7.04
N ALA A 105 -11.96 -11.90 6.03
CA ALA A 105 -12.83 -13.06 6.20
C ALA A 105 -12.05 -14.32 6.58
N ALA A 106 -10.81 -14.47 6.07
CA ALA A 106 -9.92 -15.57 6.37
C ALA A 106 -9.17 -15.47 7.71
N GLY A 107 -9.45 -14.45 8.54
CA GLY A 107 -9.01 -14.38 9.93
C GLY A 107 -7.86 -13.39 10.22
N ALA A 108 -7.34 -12.66 9.23
CA ALA A 108 -6.42 -11.55 9.49
C ALA A 108 -7.18 -10.24 9.76
N LYS A 109 -6.49 -9.25 10.33
CA LYS A 109 -6.96 -7.86 10.38
C LYS A 109 -6.29 -7.06 9.28
N VAL A 110 -7.04 -6.23 8.58
CA VAL A 110 -6.51 -5.39 7.51
C VAL A 110 -6.59 -3.92 7.90
N ALA A 111 -5.45 -3.25 7.95
CA ALA A 111 -5.34 -1.81 8.10
C ALA A 111 -4.85 -1.21 6.78
N LYS A 112 -5.78 -1.02 5.84
CA LYS A 112 -5.43 -0.56 4.49
C LYS A 112 -5.25 0.95 4.45
N HIS A 113 -4.03 1.38 4.11
CA HIS A 113 -3.74 2.77 3.80
C HIS A 113 -3.98 3.03 2.31
N GLY A 114 -4.79 4.03 1.98
CA GLY A 114 -5.16 4.26 0.60
C GLY A 114 -5.54 5.69 0.26
N ASN A 115 -5.63 5.98 -1.05
CA ASN A 115 -5.97 7.30 -1.56
C ASN A 115 -6.91 7.19 -2.76
N ARG A 116 -7.43 8.34 -3.20
CA ARG A 116 -8.07 8.46 -4.52
C ARG A 116 -7.03 8.32 -5.61
N SER A 117 -7.49 7.92 -6.79
CA SER A 117 -6.61 7.80 -7.95
C SER A 117 -6.04 9.16 -8.38
N VAL A 118 -4.76 9.13 -8.79
CA VAL A 118 -4.11 10.26 -9.45
C VAL A 118 -3.90 9.96 -10.95
N SER A 119 -3.71 8.69 -11.31
CA SER A 119 -3.34 8.26 -12.67
C SER A 119 -4.18 7.12 -13.22
N SER A 120 -4.87 6.36 -12.38
CA SER A 120 -5.77 5.28 -12.78
C SER A 120 -7.24 5.73 -12.83
N LYS A 121 -8.14 4.87 -13.32
CA LYS A 121 -9.57 5.15 -13.42
C LYS A 121 -10.29 5.15 -12.07
N SER A 122 -9.78 4.36 -11.09
CA SER A 122 -10.37 4.23 -9.76
C SER A 122 -9.27 3.96 -8.74
N GLY A 123 -9.20 4.77 -7.69
CA GLY A 123 -8.33 4.54 -6.54
C GLY A 123 -9.00 3.67 -5.47
N SER A 124 -8.23 3.23 -4.48
CA SER A 124 -8.78 2.41 -3.39
C SER A 124 -9.86 3.14 -2.59
N ALA A 125 -9.70 4.45 -2.36
CA ALA A 125 -10.71 5.26 -1.68
C ALA A 125 -12.00 5.38 -2.50
N ASP A 126 -11.88 5.56 -3.82
CA ASP A 126 -13.03 5.63 -4.71
C ASP A 126 -13.81 4.31 -4.71
N ALA A 127 -13.11 3.18 -4.71
CA ALA A 127 -13.73 1.85 -4.67
C ALA A 127 -14.46 1.61 -3.33
N VAL A 128 -13.83 1.91 -2.21
CA VAL A 128 -14.42 1.73 -0.86
C VAL A 128 -15.66 2.61 -0.68
N GLU A 129 -15.61 3.86 -1.16
CA GLU A 129 -16.75 4.80 -1.13
C GLU A 129 -17.89 4.33 -2.05
N ALA A 130 -17.57 3.83 -3.25
CA ALA A 130 -18.56 3.31 -4.20
C ALA A 130 -19.26 2.02 -3.72
N LEU A 131 -18.61 1.24 -2.84
CA LEU A 131 -19.24 0.13 -2.12
C LEU A 131 -20.19 0.60 -1.03
N GLY A 132 -20.14 1.90 -0.69
CA GLY A 132 -21.01 2.54 0.29
C GLY A 132 -20.44 2.66 1.70
N ALA A 133 -19.17 2.40 1.90
CA ALA A 133 -18.49 2.63 3.16
C ALA A 133 -18.13 4.12 3.33
N VAL A 134 -18.00 4.54 4.58
CA VAL A 134 -17.50 5.87 4.93
C VAL A 134 -15.98 5.84 4.97
N ILE A 135 -15.32 6.71 4.22
CA ILE A 135 -13.85 6.72 4.07
C ILE A 135 -13.15 7.81 4.90
N ASP A 136 -13.86 8.86 5.29
CA ASP A 136 -13.33 10.01 6.04
C ASP A 136 -13.43 9.83 7.57
N LEU A 137 -13.25 8.60 8.03
CA LEU A 137 -13.26 8.26 9.45
C LEU A 137 -12.06 8.88 10.17
N THR A 138 -12.30 9.32 11.41
CA THR A 138 -11.22 9.75 12.33
C THR A 138 -10.37 8.56 12.77
N PRO A 139 -9.15 8.78 13.33
CA PRO A 139 -8.31 7.69 13.84
C PRO A 139 -9.03 6.73 14.79
N ASP A 140 -9.78 7.26 15.76
CA ASP A 140 -10.54 6.45 16.73
C ASP A 140 -11.69 5.68 16.06
N GLU A 141 -12.32 6.26 15.05
CA GLU A 141 -13.36 5.60 14.27
C GLU A 141 -12.80 4.47 13.43
N VAL A 142 -11.62 4.65 12.82
CA VAL A 142 -10.90 3.57 12.11
C VAL A 142 -10.53 2.45 13.07
N ALA A 143 -9.98 2.75 14.24
CA ALA A 143 -9.65 1.75 15.26
C ALA A 143 -10.89 0.92 15.65
N ARG A 144 -12.04 1.59 15.86
CA ARG A 144 -13.33 0.91 16.13
C ARG A 144 -13.78 0.03 14.97
N ALA A 145 -13.58 0.46 13.71
CA ALA A 145 -13.91 -0.34 12.55
C ALA A 145 -13.05 -1.61 12.48
N ILE A 146 -11.73 -1.50 12.72
CA ILE A 146 -10.82 -2.66 12.80
C ILE A 146 -11.27 -3.63 13.88
N THR A 147 -11.56 -3.13 15.07
CA THR A 147 -12.02 -3.97 16.21
C THR A 147 -13.31 -4.71 15.89
N LYS A 148 -14.27 -4.06 15.24
CA LYS A 148 -15.59 -4.63 14.96
C LYS A 148 -15.62 -5.58 13.76
N THR A 149 -14.82 -5.31 12.75
CA THR A 149 -14.93 -6.00 11.43
C THR A 149 -13.65 -6.64 10.95
N GLY A 150 -12.53 -6.41 11.64
CA GLY A 150 -11.22 -6.80 11.17
C GLY A 150 -10.70 -5.92 10.00
N ILE A 151 -11.38 -4.81 9.67
CA ILE A 151 -10.98 -3.93 8.56
C ILE A 151 -11.00 -2.48 9.01
N GLY A 152 -9.93 -1.74 8.66
CA GLY A 152 -9.89 -0.30 8.70
C GLY A 152 -9.31 0.27 7.40
N PHE A 153 -9.98 1.25 6.84
CA PHE A 153 -9.48 2.01 5.70
C PHE A 153 -9.03 3.39 6.18
N MET A 154 -7.78 3.72 5.92
CA MET A 154 -7.19 5.00 6.27
C MET A 154 -7.03 5.84 5.02
N PHE A 155 -7.92 6.81 4.86
CA PHE A 155 -7.85 7.75 3.74
C PHE A 155 -6.68 8.71 3.96
N ALA A 156 -5.64 8.64 3.12
CA ALA A 156 -4.37 9.33 3.29
C ALA A 156 -4.48 10.82 3.61
N PRO A 157 -5.36 11.63 2.96
CA PRO A 157 -5.51 13.05 3.30
C PRO A 157 -5.99 13.33 4.73
N MET A 158 -6.73 12.39 5.34
CA MET A 158 -7.22 12.52 6.71
C MET A 158 -6.14 12.20 7.75
N HIS A 159 -5.18 11.35 7.39
CA HIS A 159 -4.17 10.86 8.34
C HIS A 159 -2.80 11.51 8.18
N HIS A 160 -2.55 12.21 7.06
CA HIS A 160 -1.27 12.90 6.79
C HIS A 160 -1.46 14.39 6.53
N PRO A 161 -1.90 15.18 7.53
CA PRO A 161 -2.18 16.62 7.33
C PRO A 161 -0.95 17.42 6.89
N ALA A 162 0.26 17.02 7.30
CA ALA A 162 1.50 17.68 6.93
C ALA A 162 1.78 17.64 5.42
N MET A 163 1.21 16.67 4.68
CA MET A 163 1.33 16.61 3.22
C MET A 163 0.78 17.84 2.49
N LYS A 164 -0.09 18.63 3.13
CA LYS A 164 -0.59 19.89 2.57
C LYS A 164 0.51 20.89 2.24
N VAL A 165 1.63 20.85 2.97
CA VAL A 165 2.79 21.73 2.76
C VAL A 165 3.47 21.45 1.42
N VAL A 166 3.69 20.19 1.09
CA VAL A 166 4.43 19.78 -0.12
C VAL A 166 3.53 19.51 -1.33
N ALA A 167 2.21 19.41 -1.13
CA ALA A 167 1.26 19.10 -2.21
C ALA A 167 1.30 20.12 -3.37
N PRO A 168 1.40 21.45 -3.15
CA PRO A 168 1.51 22.42 -4.23
C PRO A 168 2.78 22.20 -5.07
N VAL A 169 3.94 22.03 -4.40
CA VAL A 169 5.23 21.78 -5.06
C VAL A 169 5.17 20.53 -5.93
N ARG A 170 4.67 19.42 -5.36
CA ARG A 170 4.53 18.15 -6.11
C ARG A 170 3.63 18.28 -7.33
N ARG A 171 2.53 19.03 -7.21
CA ARG A 171 1.59 19.27 -8.32
C ARG A 171 2.24 20.08 -9.43
N GLU A 172 2.96 21.13 -9.08
CA GLU A 172 3.66 22.00 -10.03
C GLU A 172 4.80 21.27 -10.74
N MET A 173 5.55 20.43 -10.02
CA MET A 173 6.62 19.59 -10.60
C MET A 173 6.08 18.58 -11.62
N GLY A 174 4.91 17.99 -11.40
CA GLY A 174 4.28 17.04 -12.33
C GLY A 174 5.05 15.74 -12.57
N VAL A 175 6.08 15.47 -11.77
CA VAL A 175 6.93 14.26 -11.90
C VAL A 175 6.93 13.45 -10.61
N ARG A 176 7.33 12.17 -10.72
CA ARG A 176 7.51 11.32 -9.55
C ARG A 176 8.72 11.76 -8.74
N THR A 177 8.56 11.79 -7.42
CA THR A 177 9.59 12.11 -6.43
C THR A 177 9.59 11.05 -5.34
N ILE A 178 10.47 11.18 -4.35
CA ILE A 178 10.50 10.30 -3.17
C ILE A 178 9.10 10.11 -2.54
N PHE A 179 8.24 11.12 -2.55
CA PHE A 179 6.87 11.02 -2.01
C PHE A 179 5.98 9.97 -2.70
N ASN A 180 6.31 9.53 -3.91
CA ASN A 180 5.56 8.48 -4.59
C ASN A 180 5.86 7.07 -4.07
N ILE A 181 6.96 6.92 -3.35
CA ILE A 181 7.39 5.65 -2.76
C ILE A 181 7.26 5.63 -1.24
N LEU A 182 6.96 6.78 -0.60
CA LEU A 182 6.80 6.89 0.85
C LEU A 182 5.42 6.44 1.36
N GLY A 183 4.35 6.64 0.57
CA GLY A 183 2.98 6.34 1.01
C GLY A 183 2.81 4.94 1.62
N PRO A 184 3.26 3.87 0.95
CA PRO A 184 3.18 2.51 1.46
C PRO A 184 3.99 2.23 2.75
N LEU A 185 4.93 3.09 3.08
CA LEU A 185 5.79 2.97 4.25
C LEU A 185 5.24 3.66 5.51
N THR A 186 4.11 4.37 5.38
CA THR A 186 3.67 5.35 6.39
C THR A 186 2.28 5.05 6.95
N ASN A 187 1.95 3.76 7.08
CA ASN A 187 0.68 3.31 7.61
C ASN A 187 0.42 3.86 9.02
N PRO A 188 -0.69 4.60 9.25
CA PRO A 188 -0.97 5.27 10.53
C PRO A 188 -1.23 4.33 11.71
N VAL A 189 -1.58 3.06 11.47
CA VAL A 189 -1.69 2.04 12.53
C VAL A 189 -0.31 1.55 12.98
N GLY A 190 0.72 1.75 12.15
CA GLY A 190 2.03 1.15 12.37
C GLY A 190 1.99 -0.36 12.16
N ALA A 191 1.35 -0.83 11.08
CA ALA A 191 1.33 -2.24 10.71
C ALA A 191 2.76 -2.76 10.49
N THR A 192 3.12 -3.87 11.15
CA THR A 192 4.43 -4.51 11.04
C THR A 192 4.46 -5.60 9.95
N ASN A 193 3.30 -5.99 9.43
CA ASN A 193 3.18 -6.93 8.32
C ASN A 193 2.64 -6.18 7.09
N VAL A 194 3.31 -6.32 5.94
CA VAL A 194 3.00 -5.51 4.75
C VAL A 194 3.08 -6.35 3.47
N LEU A 195 1.99 -6.38 2.70
CA LEU A 195 2.03 -6.75 1.28
C LEU A 195 2.04 -5.46 0.46
N MET A 196 3.14 -5.20 -0.25
CA MET A 196 3.37 -3.95 -0.97
C MET A 196 3.62 -4.18 -2.45
N GLY A 197 2.77 -3.64 -3.31
CA GLY A 197 3.04 -3.54 -4.73
C GLY A 197 3.89 -2.31 -5.07
N VAL A 198 4.81 -2.45 -6.03
CA VAL A 198 5.65 -1.34 -6.49
C VAL A 198 5.60 -1.17 -8.01
N PHE A 199 5.72 0.07 -8.49
CA PHE A 199 5.62 0.40 -9.92
C PHE A 199 6.91 0.15 -10.70
N HIS A 200 8.00 -0.28 -10.07
CA HIS A 200 9.30 -0.48 -10.73
C HIS A 200 10.08 -1.61 -10.06
N PRO A 201 10.78 -2.48 -10.83
CA PRO A 201 11.51 -3.63 -10.27
C PRO A 201 12.63 -3.24 -9.31
N ASP A 202 13.34 -2.14 -9.53
CA ASP A 202 14.40 -1.67 -8.62
C ASP A 202 13.87 -1.44 -7.19
N LEU A 203 12.59 -1.14 -7.03
CA LEU A 203 11.98 -0.88 -5.73
C LEU A 203 11.72 -2.15 -4.92
N VAL A 204 11.68 -3.32 -5.52
CA VAL A 204 11.36 -4.58 -4.83
C VAL A 204 12.31 -4.82 -3.67
N GLY A 205 13.61 -4.91 -3.94
CA GLY A 205 14.60 -5.12 -2.90
C GLY A 205 14.85 -3.89 -2.02
N ILE A 206 14.74 -2.67 -2.59
CA ILE A 206 14.93 -1.42 -1.85
C ILE A 206 13.84 -1.29 -0.78
N GLN A 207 12.57 -1.38 -1.14
CA GLN A 207 11.45 -1.20 -0.21
C GLN A 207 11.41 -2.30 0.87
N ALA A 208 11.77 -3.54 0.52
CA ALA A 208 11.86 -4.61 1.51
C ALA A 208 12.93 -4.30 2.60
N ARG A 209 14.07 -3.73 2.20
CA ARG A 209 15.11 -3.29 3.13
C ARG A 209 14.71 -2.06 3.93
N VAL A 210 14.04 -1.09 3.30
CA VAL A 210 13.48 0.06 4.01
C VAL A 210 12.47 -0.37 5.06
N LEU A 211 11.55 -1.28 4.73
CA LEU A 211 10.59 -1.84 5.69
C LEU A 211 11.30 -2.49 6.88
N ARG A 212 12.40 -3.22 6.65
CA ARG A 212 13.22 -3.79 7.72
C ARG A 212 13.79 -2.70 8.63
N GLU A 213 14.40 -1.65 8.07
CA GLU A 213 14.94 -0.51 8.84
C GLU A 213 13.85 0.22 9.64
N LEU A 214 12.62 0.24 9.13
CA LEU A 214 11.45 0.83 9.78
C LEU A 214 10.76 -0.12 10.78
N GLY A 215 11.33 -1.31 11.05
CA GLY A 215 10.87 -2.24 12.06
C GLY A 215 9.70 -3.15 11.63
N ALA A 216 9.48 -3.34 10.32
CA ALA A 216 8.53 -4.34 9.88
C ALA A 216 9.01 -5.76 10.24
N GLU A 217 8.08 -6.64 10.62
CA GLU A 217 8.36 -8.04 10.99
C GLU A 217 8.33 -8.94 9.76
N ARG A 218 7.32 -8.75 8.92
CA ARG A 218 7.13 -9.51 7.68
C ARG A 218 6.70 -8.59 6.54
N ALA A 219 7.28 -8.77 5.38
CA ALA A 219 6.80 -8.09 4.18
C ALA A 219 7.00 -8.94 2.94
N LEU A 220 6.11 -8.76 1.98
CA LEU A 220 6.32 -9.10 0.58
C LEU A 220 6.21 -7.82 -0.24
N VAL A 221 7.29 -7.44 -0.89
CA VAL A 221 7.29 -6.35 -1.87
C VAL A 221 7.30 -6.96 -3.24
N VAL A 222 6.30 -6.65 -4.06
CA VAL A 222 6.03 -7.37 -5.32
C VAL A 222 5.98 -6.44 -6.53
N TRP A 223 6.43 -6.95 -7.66
CA TRP A 223 6.32 -6.30 -8.96
C TRP A 223 6.14 -7.35 -10.06
N GLY A 224 4.99 -7.32 -10.73
CA GLY A 224 4.72 -8.15 -11.91
C GLY A 224 5.54 -7.69 -13.11
N ARG A 225 6.14 -8.64 -13.86
CA ARG A 225 6.93 -8.34 -15.08
C ARG A 225 6.10 -7.71 -16.20
N ASP A 226 4.78 -7.72 -16.10
CA ASP A 226 3.85 -6.95 -16.93
C ASP A 226 3.56 -5.54 -16.39
N ASN A 227 4.42 -5.03 -15.51
CA ASN A 227 4.43 -3.73 -14.83
C ASN A 227 3.32 -3.54 -13.78
N MET A 228 2.69 -4.60 -13.32
CA MET A 228 1.63 -4.53 -12.30
C MET A 228 2.23 -4.41 -10.90
N ASP A 229 1.68 -3.53 -10.06
CA ASP A 229 2.02 -3.41 -8.63
C ASP A 229 1.21 -4.40 -7.75
N GLU A 230 1.02 -5.63 -8.26
CA GLU A 230 0.37 -6.78 -7.63
C GLU A 230 1.09 -8.07 -8.02
N ILE A 231 0.78 -9.19 -7.39
CA ILE A 231 1.19 -10.51 -7.90
C ILE A 231 0.39 -10.79 -9.16
N SER A 232 1.08 -10.86 -10.30
CA SER A 232 0.46 -10.96 -11.62
C SER A 232 0.00 -12.38 -11.96
N LEU A 233 -1.03 -12.50 -12.79
CA LEU A 233 -1.38 -13.73 -13.50
C LEU A 233 -0.82 -13.79 -14.93
N GLY A 234 -0.40 -12.64 -15.46
CA GLY A 234 0.05 -12.54 -16.86
C GLY A 234 1.54 -12.72 -17.06
N ALA A 235 2.31 -12.70 -15.99
CA ALA A 235 3.76 -12.78 -16.02
C ALA A 235 4.33 -13.27 -14.69
N GLY A 236 5.63 -13.56 -14.64
CA GLY A 236 6.34 -13.77 -13.39
C GLY A 236 6.29 -12.51 -12.53
N THR A 237 6.38 -12.68 -11.22
CA THR A 237 6.38 -11.59 -10.24
C THR A 237 7.68 -11.63 -9.44
N LEU A 238 8.43 -10.53 -9.44
CA LEU A 238 9.57 -10.36 -8.56
C LEU A 238 9.08 -10.10 -7.14
N VAL A 239 9.69 -10.76 -6.17
CA VAL A 239 9.35 -10.70 -4.75
C VAL A 239 10.57 -10.34 -3.93
N GLY A 240 10.45 -9.30 -3.11
CA GLY A 240 11.36 -9.00 -2.01
C GLY A 240 10.69 -9.40 -0.70
N GLU A 241 11.10 -10.52 -0.13
CA GLU A 241 10.54 -11.03 1.12
C GLU A 241 11.39 -10.60 2.30
N LEU A 242 10.77 -9.93 3.27
CA LEU A 242 11.31 -9.72 4.61
C LEU A 242 10.69 -10.74 5.56
N ARG A 243 11.54 -11.59 6.13
CA ARG A 243 11.16 -12.55 7.17
C ARG A 243 12.33 -12.80 8.11
N ASP A 244 12.07 -12.86 9.40
CA ASP A 244 13.08 -13.13 10.44
C ASP A 244 14.30 -12.17 10.33
N GLY A 245 14.04 -10.89 10.04
CA GLY A 245 15.06 -9.84 9.88
C GLY A 245 15.90 -9.94 8.61
N LYS A 246 15.64 -10.92 7.74
CA LYS A 246 16.37 -11.15 6.48
C LYS A 246 15.53 -10.78 5.28
N VAL A 247 16.16 -10.16 4.28
CA VAL A 247 15.54 -9.89 2.98
C VAL A 247 16.07 -10.88 1.96
N ARG A 248 15.15 -11.54 1.25
CA ARG A 248 15.44 -12.42 0.12
C ARG A 248 14.70 -11.90 -1.11
N GLU A 249 15.30 -12.07 -2.27
CA GLU A 249 14.69 -11.69 -3.55
C GLU A 249 14.58 -12.95 -4.42
N TYR A 250 13.40 -13.18 -4.98
CA TYR A 250 13.12 -14.33 -5.83
C TYR A 250 11.96 -14.00 -6.79
N GLU A 251 11.63 -14.94 -7.66
CA GLU A 251 10.52 -14.80 -8.60
C GLU A 251 9.52 -15.93 -8.36
N ILE A 252 8.23 -15.61 -8.52
CA ILE A 252 7.12 -16.55 -8.48
C ILE A 252 6.28 -16.45 -9.74
N HIS A 253 5.62 -17.55 -10.10
CA HIS A 253 4.71 -17.60 -11.23
C HIS A 253 3.33 -18.12 -10.77
N PRO A 254 2.22 -17.74 -11.44
CA PRO A 254 0.90 -18.26 -11.11
C PRO A 254 0.83 -19.80 -11.10
N GLU A 255 1.57 -20.42 -12.03
CA GLU A 255 1.65 -21.87 -12.19
C GLU A 255 2.25 -22.59 -10.98
N ASP A 256 3.11 -21.91 -10.19
CA ASP A 256 3.64 -22.43 -8.93
C ASP A 256 2.52 -22.69 -7.90
N PHE A 257 1.35 -22.09 -8.11
CA PHE A 257 0.16 -22.18 -7.27
C PHE A 257 -1.00 -22.92 -7.98
N GLY A 258 -0.73 -23.58 -9.09
CA GLY A 258 -1.75 -24.27 -9.88
C GLY A 258 -2.76 -23.36 -10.57
N ILE A 259 -2.39 -22.09 -10.80
CA ILE A 259 -3.21 -21.12 -11.53
C ILE A 259 -2.66 -20.96 -12.93
N ALA A 260 -3.52 -21.14 -13.94
CA ALA A 260 -3.13 -20.92 -15.33
C ALA A 260 -2.83 -19.44 -15.59
N MET A 261 -1.79 -19.16 -16.37
CA MET A 261 -1.48 -17.80 -16.78
C MET A 261 -2.64 -17.17 -17.55
N SER A 262 -2.92 -15.91 -17.25
CA SER A 262 -3.99 -15.14 -17.91
C SER A 262 -3.49 -13.72 -18.22
N ALA A 263 -3.77 -13.27 -19.45
CA ALA A 263 -3.34 -11.95 -19.88
C ALA A 263 -3.95 -10.83 -19.01
N SER A 264 -3.13 -9.88 -18.59
CA SER A 264 -3.50 -8.74 -17.72
C SER A 264 -4.61 -7.86 -18.32
N ARG A 265 -4.79 -7.87 -19.66
CA ARG A 265 -5.91 -7.18 -20.33
C ARG A 265 -7.30 -7.62 -19.83
N ASN A 266 -7.44 -8.85 -19.33
CA ASN A 266 -8.69 -9.38 -18.80
C ASN A 266 -9.08 -8.78 -17.42
N LEU A 267 -8.18 -7.99 -16.83
CA LEU A 267 -8.34 -7.35 -15.54
C LEU A 267 -8.49 -5.82 -15.67
N LYS A 268 -8.32 -5.28 -16.89
CA LYS A 268 -8.42 -3.85 -17.16
C LYS A 268 -9.86 -3.38 -17.11
N VAL A 269 -10.03 -2.14 -16.64
CA VAL A 269 -11.31 -1.46 -16.55
C VAL A 269 -11.19 -0.06 -17.16
N GLU A 270 -12.30 0.40 -17.75
CA GLU A 270 -12.37 1.72 -18.38
C GLU A 270 -13.09 2.74 -17.49
N SER A 271 -13.81 2.26 -16.46
CA SER A 271 -14.55 3.12 -15.54
C SER A 271 -14.51 2.60 -14.08
N PRO A 272 -14.82 3.47 -13.10
CA PRO A 272 -15.00 3.06 -11.71
C PRO A 272 -16.12 2.03 -11.54
N GLU A 273 -17.22 2.16 -12.31
CA GLU A 273 -18.37 1.26 -12.25
C GLU A 273 -18.00 -0.16 -12.70
N GLU A 274 -17.18 -0.29 -13.75
CA GLU A 274 -16.65 -1.58 -14.20
C GLU A 274 -15.75 -2.20 -13.10
N SER A 275 -14.91 -1.40 -12.46
CA SER A 275 -14.07 -1.87 -11.36
C SER A 275 -14.90 -2.43 -10.19
N ILE A 276 -15.99 -1.75 -9.83
CA ILE A 276 -16.89 -2.20 -8.77
C ILE A 276 -17.68 -3.44 -9.19
N ALA A 277 -18.13 -3.50 -10.43
CA ALA A 277 -18.82 -4.68 -10.96
C ALA A 277 -17.92 -5.92 -10.91
N MET A 278 -16.66 -5.79 -11.34
CA MET A 278 -15.67 -6.85 -11.29
C MET A 278 -15.36 -7.28 -9.84
N LEU A 279 -15.17 -6.32 -8.93
CA LEU A 279 -14.96 -6.57 -7.51
C LEU A 279 -16.13 -7.35 -6.89
N ARG A 280 -17.36 -6.95 -7.18
CA ARG A 280 -18.56 -7.67 -6.72
C ARG A 280 -18.64 -9.08 -7.30
N GLY A 281 -18.31 -9.26 -8.58
CA GLY A 281 -18.23 -10.58 -9.21
C GLY A 281 -17.26 -11.51 -8.50
N VAL A 282 -16.09 -11.00 -8.10
CA VAL A 282 -15.13 -11.77 -7.29
C VAL A 282 -15.73 -12.16 -5.94
N LEU A 283 -16.36 -11.23 -5.22
CA LEU A 283 -16.97 -11.52 -3.91
C LEU A 283 -18.20 -12.44 -4.03
N ASP A 284 -18.82 -12.50 -5.21
CA ASP A 284 -19.88 -13.47 -5.57
C ASP A 284 -19.32 -14.81 -6.07
N ASN A 285 -18.01 -15.02 -5.94
CA ASN A 285 -17.29 -16.22 -6.36
C ASN A 285 -17.47 -16.56 -7.86
N GLN A 286 -17.57 -15.53 -8.72
CA GLN A 286 -17.65 -15.75 -10.17
C GLN A 286 -16.29 -16.23 -10.70
N PRO A 287 -16.22 -17.42 -11.34
CA PRO A 287 -14.95 -17.94 -11.85
C PRO A 287 -14.32 -17.04 -12.91
N GLY A 288 -13.00 -16.93 -12.89
CA GLY A 288 -12.24 -16.21 -13.89
C GLY A 288 -10.97 -15.54 -13.35
N PRO A 289 -10.22 -14.87 -14.21
CA PRO A 289 -8.94 -14.23 -13.84
C PRO A 289 -9.05 -13.25 -12.69
N ALA A 290 -10.17 -12.53 -12.56
CA ALA A 290 -10.39 -11.59 -11.46
C ALA A 290 -10.47 -12.31 -10.11
N LEU A 291 -11.15 -13.46 -10.05
CA LEU A 291 -11.18 -14.31 -8.85
C LEU A 291 -9.79 -14.83 -8.50
N ASP A 292 -9.08 -15.34 -9.48
CA ASP A 292 -7.77 -15.97 -9.27
C ASP A 292 -6.73 -14.96 -8.80
N ILE A 293 -6.67 -13.75 -9.39
CA ILE A 293 -5.70 -12.74 -8.96
C ILE A 293 -5.98 -12.22 -7.55
N VAL A 294 -7.25 -12.01 -7.20
CA VAL A 294 -7.63 -11.61 -5.84
C VAL A 294 -7.30 -12.72 -4.86
N ALA A 295 -7.62 -13.97 -5.15
CA ALA A 295 -7.33 -15.09 -4.27
C ALA A 295 -5.82 -15.26 -4.05
N LEU A 296 -4.98 -15.09 -5.09
CA LEU A 296 -3.53 -15.19 -4.99
C LEU A 296 -2.93 -14.05 -4.16
N ASN A 297 -3.31 -12.81 -4.42
CA ASN A 297 -2.85 -11.65 -3.64
C ASN A 297 -3.37 -11.70 -2.19
N ALA A 298 -4.60 -12.12 -1.96
CA ALA A 298 -5.13 -12.37 -0.62
C ALA A 298 -4.36 -13.49 0.10
N GLY A 299 -4.02 -14.57 -0.61
CA GLY A 299 -3.19 -15.66 -0.08
C GLY A 299 -1.81 -15.19 0.38
N ALA A 300 -1.17 -14.33 -0.42
CA ALA A 300 0.10 -13.70 -0.06
C ALA A 300 -0.04 -12.79 1.18
N ALA A 301 -1.13 -12.02 1.28
CA ALA A 301 -1.39 -11.18 2.44
C ALA A 301 -1.64 -12.01 3.72
N LEU A 302 -2.34 -13.14 3.62
CA LEU A 302 -2.54 -14.07 4.74
C LEU A 302 -1.23 -14.70 5.22
N TYR A 303 -0.33 -15.04 4.30
CA TYR A 303 1.00 -15.51 4.61
C TYR A 303 1.82 -14.44 5.35
N VAL A 304 1.81 -13.20 4.86
CA VAL A 304 2.50 -12.09 5.51
C VAL A 304 1.91 -11.79 6.90
N ALA A 305 0.58 -11.85 7.04
CA ALA A 305 -0.11 -11.67 8.32
C ALA A 305 0.17 -12.81 9.33
N GLY A 306 0.81 -13.90 8.91
CA GLY A 306 1.06 -15.07 9.77
C GLY A 306 -0.19 -15.90 10.08
N VAL A 307 -1.23 -15.78 9.26
CA VAL A 307 -2.44 -16.63 9.33
C VAL A 307 -2.24 -17.92 8.52
N ALA A 308 -1.39 -17.86 7.51
CA ALA A 308 -1.04 -18.99 6.67
C ALA A 308 0.47 -19.26 6.71
N ASP A 309 0.86 -20.53 6.56
CA ASP A 309 2.26 -20.95 6.62
C ASP A 309 3.02 -20.74 5.29
N SER A 310 2.28 -20.59 4.19
CA SER A 310 2.78 -20.34 2.84
C SER A 310 1.76 -19.55 2.02
N ILE A 311 2.20 -18.97 0.88
CA ILE A 311 1.29 -18.35 -0.09
C ILE A 311 0.26 -19.36 -0.61
N ALA A 312 0.66 -20.62 -0.82
CA ALA A 312 -0.23 -21.69 -1.27
C ALA A 312 -1.32 -22.05 -0.22
N ASP A 313 -0.97 -22.12 1.06
CA ASP A 313 -1.95 -22.28 2.15
C ASP A 313 -2.88 -21.08 2.23
N GLY A 314 -2.33 -19.86 2.15
CA GLY A 314 -3.11 -18.64 2.11
C GLY A 314 -4.08 -18.56 0.93
N LEU A 315 -3.65 -18.99 -0.26
CA LEU A 315 -4.51 -19.11 -1.45
C LEU A 315 -5.68 -20.07 -1.22
N ALA A 316 -5.41 -21.23 -0.62
CA ALA A 316 -6.46 -22.20 -0.29
C ALA A 316 -7.50 -21.60 0.66
N ARG A 317 -7.06 -20.89 1.70
CA ARG A 317 -7.95 -20.18 2.65
C ARG A 317 -8.73 -19.06 1.97
N ALA A 318 -8.09 -18.27 1.11
CA ALA A 318 -8.75 -17.22 0.34
C ALA A 318 -9.87 -17.78 -0.56
N ARG A 319 -9.60 -18.86 -1.27
CA ARG A 319 -10.61 -19.56 -2.09
C ARG A 319 -11.77 -20.11 -1.26
N ALA A 320 -11.50 -20.64 -0.06
CA ALA A 320 -12.54 -21.15 0.82
C ALA A 320 -13.54 -20.07 1.25
N VAL A 321 -13.05 -18.88 1.70
CA VAL A 321 -13.92 -17.79 2.14
C VAL A 321 -14.61 -17.04 0.99
N LEU A 322 -14.10 -17.16 -0.24
CA LEU A 322 -14.79 -16.71 -1.44
C LEU A 322 -15.95 -17.68 -1.79
N ALA A 323 -15.67 -18.98 -1.76
CA ALA A 323 -16.63 -20.03 -2.13
C ALA A 323 -17.82 -20.12 -1.16
N ASP A 324 -17.62 -19.89 0.14
CA ASP A 324 -18.68 -19.95 1.16
C ASP A 324 -19.42 -18.60 1.35
N GLY A 325 -19.02 -17.53 0.65
CA GLY A 325 -19.63 -16.20 0.71
C GLY A 325 -19.20 -15.36 1.92
N SER A 326 -18.28 -15.85 2.75
CA SER A 326 -17.78 -15.11 3.93
C SER A 326 -17.09 -13.79 3.56
N ALA A 327 -16.38 -13.75 2.44
CA ALA A 327 -15.72 -12.53 1.95
C ALA A 327 -16.76 -11.44 1.58
N ARG A 328 -17.85 -11.80 0.91
CA ARG A 328 -18.96 -10.89 0.62
C ARG A 328 -19.63 -10.39 1.91
N SER A 329 -19.95 -11.30 2.81
CA SER A 329 -20.53 -10.94 4.12
C SER A 329 -19.63 -9.97 4.90
N ARG A 330 -18.31 -10.16 4.84
CA ARG A 330 -17.33 -9.27 5.46
C ARG A 330 -17.37 -7.87 4.87
N MET A 331 -17.47 -7.74 3.56
CA MET A 331 -17.65 -6.43 2.90
C MET A 331 -18.92 -5.75 3.38
N GLU A 332 -20.04 -6.44 3.41
CA GLU A 332 -21.33 -5.88 3.86
C GLU A 332 -21.28 -5.44 5.34
N GLN A 333 -20.66 -6.25 6.21
CA GLN A 333 -20.43 -5.93 7.61
C GLN A 333 -19.57 -4.67 7.77
N TYR A 334 -18.49 -4.55 6.99
CA TYR A 334 -17.63 -3.39 7.02
C TYR A 334 -18.36 -2.11 6.59
N VAL A 335 -19.09 -2.15 5.48
CA VAL A 335 -19.91 -1.02 5.00
C VAL A 335 -20.91 -0.58 6.06
N ALA A 336 -21.67 -1.52 6.62
CA ALA A 336 -22.65 -1.23 7.67
C ALA A 336 -21.99 -0.68 8.95
N ALA A 337 -20.83 -1.21 9.34
CA ALA A 337 -20.12 -0.76 10.52
C ALA A 337 -19.59 0.68 10.37
N THR A 338 -19.01 1.05 9.22
CA THR A 338 -18.51 2.42 9.00
C THR A 338 -19.63 3.44 9.07
N ARG A 339 -20.80 3.14 8.49
CA ARG A 339 -21.99 4.00 8.57
C ARG A 339 -22.48 4.19 9.99
N ARG A 340 -22.61 3.11 10.77
CA ARG A 340 -23.01 3.18 12.18
C ARG A 340 -22.02 3.94 13.05
N ILE A 341 -20.73 3.75 12.82
CA ILE A 341 -19.66 4.45 13.53
C ILE A 341 -19.75 5.95 13.30
N ARG A 342 -20.05 6.38 12.08
CA ARG A 342 -20.20 7.79 11.72
C ARG A 342 -21.55 8.39 12.14
N GLY A 343 -22.49 7.57 12.60
CA GLY A 343 -23.87 8.03 12.93
C GLY A 343 -24.72 8.30 11.70
N ALA A 344 -24.33 7.82 10.53
CA ALA A 344 -25.11 7.85 9.29
C ALA A 344 -25.95 6.56 9.21
N VAL A 345 -27.07 6.49 9.95
CA VAL A 345 -28.05 5.42 9.86
C VAL A 345 -29.22 5.87 9.00
#